data_8263562d5b55b245fb2a8bc08e70009c
#
_entry.id   8263562d5b55b245fb2a8bc08e70009c
#
_cell.length_a   1.000
_cell.length_b   1.000
_cell.length_c   1.000
_cell.angle_alpha   90.00
_cell.angle_beta   90.00
_cell.angle_gamma   90.00
#
_symmetry.space_group_name_H-M   'P 1'
#
loop_
_entity.id
_entity.type
_entity.pdbx_description
1 polymer ?
#
loop_
_entity_poly.entity_id
_entity_poly.type
_entity_poly.pdbx_seq_one_letter_code
_entity_poly.pdbx_strand_id
1 'polypeptide(L)'
;MTREEIEKLIENKQPLNFKDKDLSGINLSFLDLTEADFTDANLINANLNYCILKNITFTNAILVDTKINNADLTNATFTNCNLDFKEFEFVNLKNVKFTNVHLEFTDFFNCCLNNTSFINSKLEDTNFTSCNMVRTKFKNMNMIRVYMDCCDLTATSFTDSVLDICGILNSSLICTIWKNSKLDLVKIHNSNFKYANMKDTEIINLSCENIELCDITMTNEQIENTQFVNTDKTVISKPQ
;
A
#
# COMPACT_ATOMS: atom_id res chain seq x y z
N MET A 1 -6.91 -25.27 -18.50
CA MET A 1 -7.34 -24.20 -19.47
C MET A 1 -6.10 -23.67 -20.12
N THR A 2 -6.12 -23.46 -21.44
CA THR A 2 -4.97 -22.91 -22.18
C THR A 2 -5.13 -21.43 -22.44
N ARG A 3 -4.05 -20.75 -22.85
CA ARG A 3 -4.08 -19.35 -23.24
C ARG A 3 -5.03 -19.13 -24.44
N GLU A 4 -5.02 -19.99 -25.43
CA GLU A 4 -5.88 -19.89 -26.62
C GLU A 4 -7.36 -20.01 -26.28
N GLU A 5 -7.71 -20.85 -25.27
CA GLU A 5 -9.09 -20.93 -24.77
C GLU A 5 -9.53 -19.63 -24.13
N ILE A 6 -8.63 -18.96 -23.36
CA ILE A 6 -8.90 -17.68 -22.72
C ILE A 6 -9.04 -16.56 -23.76
N GLU A 7 -8.13 -16.50 -24.74
CA GLU A 7 -8.20 -15.55 -25.85
C GLU A 7 -9.53 -15.65 -26.60
N LYS A 8 -10.02 -16.86 -26.85
CA LYS A 8 -11.35 -17.07 -27.44
C LYS A 8 -12.51 -16.57 -26.56
N LEU A 9 -12.41 -16.70 -25.23
CA LEU A 9 -13.41 -16.11 -24.33
C LEU A 9 -13.43 -14.59 -24.45
N ILE A 10 -12.25 -13.97 -24.50
CA ILE A 10 -12.09 -12.52 -24.66
C ILE A 10 -12.67 -12.05 -26.01
N GLU A 11 -12.28 -12.68 -27.10
CA GLU A 11 -12.77 -12.37 -28.46
C GLU A 11 -14.29 -12.46 -28.56
N ASN A 12 -14.88 -13.47 -27.94
CA ASN A 12 -16.32 -13.70 -27.94
C ASN A 12 -17.08 -12.93 -26.83
N LYS A 13 -16.37 -12.06 -26.08
CA LYS A 13 -16.91 -11.28 -24.95
C LYS A 13 -17.65 -12.16 -23.92
N GLN A 14 -17.14 -13.35 -23.68
CA GLN A 14 -17.68 -14.24 -22.66
C GLN A 14 -17.16 -13.86 -21.28
N PRO A 15 -17.91 -14.16 -20.21
CA PRO A 15 -17.45 -13.93 -18.84
C PRO A 15 -16.15 -14.67 -18.55
N LEU A 16 -15.18 -13.95 -17.97
CA LEU A 16 -13.87 -14.49 -17.58
C LEU A 16 -13.94 -15.07 -16.16
N ASN A 17 -14.61 -16.22 -16.04
CA ASN A 17 -14.74 -16.92 -14.77
C ASN A 17 -13.67 -18.00 -14.64
N PHE A 18 -12.65 -17.72 -13.81
CA PHE A 18 -11.55 -18.62 -13.53
C PHE A 18 -11.62 -19.20 -12.10
N LYS A 19 -12.78 -19.10 -11.47
CA LYS A 19 -13.00 -19.64 -10.14
C LYS A 19 -12.61 -21.12 -10.06
N ASP A 20 -11.86 -21.51 -9.01
CA ASP A 20 -11.38 -22.86 -8.77
C ASP A 20 -10.51 -23.44 -9.90
N LYS A 21 -10.00 -22.63 -10.83
CA LYS A 21 -9.19 -23.12 -11.95
C LYS A 21 -7.72 -23.23 -11.59
N ASP A 22 -7.09 -24.29 -12.08
CA ASP A 22 -5.64 -24.38 -12.13
C ASP A 22 -5.11 -23.68 -13.38
N LEU A 23 -4.46 -22.53 -13.15
CA LEU A 23 -3.81 -21.69 -14.13
C LEU A 23 -2.31 -21.56 -13.83
N SER A 24 -1.75 -22.55 -13.11
CA SER A 24 -0.34 -22.53 -12.75
C SER A 24 0.56 -22.51 -13.98
N GLY A 25 1.59 -21.68 -13.95
CA GLY A 25 2.56 -21.50 -15.03
C GLY A 25 2.03 -20.90 -16.32
N ILE A 26 0.75 -20.54 -16.38
CA ILE A 26 0.16 -19.99 -17.61
C ILE A 26 0.73 -18.61 -17.94
N ASN A 27 0.97 -18.34 -19.22
CA ASN A 27 1.34 -17.01 -19.68
C ASN A 27 0.10 -16.27 -20.20
N LEU A 28 -0.39 -15.32 -19.43
CA LEU A 28 -1.52 -14.44 -19.77
C LEU A 28 -1.08 -13.00 -20.07
N SER A 29 0.24 -12.74 -20.17
CA SER A 29 0.76 -11.39 -20.35
C SER A 29 0.10 -10.68 -21.55
N PHE A 30 -0.09 -9.36 -21.40
CA PHE A 30 -0.68 -8.46 -22.39
C PHE A 30 -2.19 -8.68 -22.69
N LEU A 31 -2.89 -9.56 -21.95
CA LEU A 31 -4.31 -9.75 -22.14
C LEU A 31 -5.14 -8.70 -21.38
N ASP A 32 -6.31 -8.42 -21.91
CA ASP A 32 -7.36 -7.71 -21.19
C ASP A 32 -8.24 -8.74 -20.47
N LEU A 33 -8.08 -8.79 -19.15
CA LEU A 33 -8.78 -9.69 -18.24
C LEU A 33 -9.73 -8.89 -17.33
N THR A 34 -10.20 -7.73 -17.79
CA THR A 34 -11.13 -6.88 -17.04
C THR A 34 -12.32 -7.69 -16.52
N GLU A 35 -12.66 -7.49 -15.25
CA GLU A 35 -13.78 -8.16 -14.54
C GLU A 35 -13.60 -9.68 -14.36
N ALA A 36 -12.40 -10.22 -14.61
CA ALA A 36 -12.14 -11.64 -14.37
C ALA A 36 -12.29 -12.02 -12.89
N ASP A 37 -12.87 -13.18 -12.64
CA ASP A 37 -12.96 -13.77 -11.28
C ASP A 37 -11.94 -14.88 -11.13
N PHE A 38 -10.92 -14.63 -10.31
CA PHE A 38 -9.89 -15.60 -9.93
C PHE A 38 -10.08 -16.15 -8.50
N THR A 39 -11.32 -16.12 -7.99
CA THR A 39 -11.62 -16.68 -6.67
C THR A 39 -11.19 -18.14 -6.59
N ASP A 40 -10.43 -18.51 -5.55
CA ASP A 40 -9.91 -19.86 -5.32
C ASP A 40 -9.03 -20.41 -6.48
N ALA A 41 -8.56 -19.56 -7.40
CA ALA A 41 -7.73 -19.98 -8.53
C ALA A 41 -6.28 -20.24 -8.10
N ASN A 42 -5.64 -21.23 -8.74
CA ASN A 42 -4.20 -21.45 -8.62
C ASN A 42 -3.47 -20.73 -9.76
N LEU A 43 -2.71 -19.69 -9.40
CA LEU A 43 -1.90 -18.87 -10.31
C LEU A 43 -0.39 -18.98 -10.04
N ILE A 44 0.05 -20.07 -9.39
CA ILE A 44 1.47 -20.28 -9.09
C ILE A 44 2.28 -20.17 -10.38
N ASN A 45 3.37 -19.36 -10.38
CA ASN A 45 4.22 -19.11 -11.54
C ASN A 45 3.50 -18.55 -12.79
N ALA A 46 2.25 -18.09 -12.68
CA ALA A 46 1.57 -17.47 -13.81
C ALA A 46 2.20 -16.11 -14.18
N ASN A 47 2.12 -15.74 -15.46
CA ASN A 47 2.60 -14.46 -15.94
C ASN A 47 1.41 -13.56 -16.31
N LEU A 48 1.17 -12.53 -15.48
CA LEU A 48 0.17 -11.48 -15.68
C LEU A 48 0.81 -10.11 -15.99
N ASN A 49 2.08 -10.07 -16.38
CA ASN A 49 2.76 -8.83 -16.71
C ASN A 49 2.05 -8.10 -17.86
N TYR A 50 1.94 -6.77 -17.75
CA TYR A 50 1.33 -5.92 -18.77
C TYR A 50 -0.16 -6.20 -19.04
N CYS A 51 -0.85 -6.93 -18.15
CA CYS A 51 -2.28 -7.20 -18.29
C CYS A 51 -3.13 -5.99 -17.88
N ILE A 52 -4.32 -5.89 -18.48
CA ILE A 52 -5.41 -5.07 -17.96
C ILE A 52 -6.22 -5.95 -17.02
N LEU A 53 -6.16 -5.66 -15.71
CA LEU A 53 -6.74 -6.44 -14.61
C LEU A 53 -7.74 -5.60 -13.82
N LYS A 54 -8.52 -4.77 -14.50
CA LYS A 54 -9.48 -3.87 -13.87
C LYS A 54 -10.66 -4.63 -13.28
N ASN A 55 -11.09 -4.20 -12.08
CA ASN A 55 -12.26 -4.75 -11.38
C ASN A 55 -12.19 -6.27 -11.11
N ILE A 56 -11.00 -6.86 -11.11
CA ILE A 56 -10.82 -8.30 -10.89
C ILE A 56 -10.95 -8.67 -9.42
N THR A 57 -11.19 -9.96 -9.18
CA THR A 57 -11.27 -10.54 -7.85
C THR A 57 -10.23 -11.63 -7.66
N PHE A 58 -9.41 -11.49 -6.60
CA PHE A 58 -8.46 -12.49 -6.13
C PHE A 58 -8.80 -12.92 -4.69
N THR A 59 -9.95 -13.53 -4.48
CA THR A 59 -10.31 -14.06 -3.17
C THR A 59 -9.75 -15.47 -3.00
N ASN A 60 -8.95 -15.70 -1.96
CA ASN A 60 -8.25 -16.98 -1.68
C ASN A 60 -7.38 -17.48 -2.86
N ALA A 61 -7.03 -16.63 -3.82
CA ALA A 61 -6.19 -17.05 -4.94
C ALA A 61 -4.76 -17.36 -4.49
N ILE A 62 -4.16 -18.38 -5.07
CA ILE A 62 -2.78 -18.75 -4.80
C ILE A 62 -1.88 -18.03 -5.81
N LEU A 63 -1.13 -17.05 -5.34
CA LEU A 63 -0.36 -16.11 -6.16
C LEU A 63 1.16 -16.28 -6.00
N VAL A 64 1.64 -17.42 -5.52
CA VAL A 64 3.08 -17.68 -5.32
C VAL A 64 3.81 -17.57 -6.66
N ASP A 65 4.91 -16.80 -6.71
CA ASP A 65 5.72 -16.55 -7.91
C ASP A 65 4.96 -16.02 -9.14
N THR A 66 3.72 -15.54 -8.96
CA THR A 66 2.97 -14.87 -10.03
C THR A 66 3.64 -13.55 -10.39
N LYS A 67 3.91 -13.31 -11.66
CA LYS A 67 4.43 -12.04 -12.17
C LYS A 67 3.28 -11.12 -12.54
N ILE A 68 3.34 -9.83 -12.07
CA ILE A 68 2.23 -8.88 -12.24
C ILE A 68 2.71 -7.46 -12.55
N ASN A 69 3.98 -7.31 -12.95
CA ASN A 69 4.59 -6.01 -13.19
C ASN A 69 3.97 -5.31 -14.42
N ASN A 70 3.92 -3.98 -14.36
CA ASN A 70 3.34 -3.14 -15.41
C ASN A 70 1.83 -3.41 -15.69
N ALA A 71 1.11 -4.03 -14.76
CA ALA A 71 -0.30 -4.33 -14.90
C ALA A 71 -1.19 -3.18 -14.40
N ASP A 72 -2.40 -3.09 -14.95
CA ASP A 72 -3.44 -2.20 -14.46
C ASP A 72 -4.46 -2.96 -13.60
N LEU A 73 -4.32 -2.85 -12.29
CA LEU A 73 -5.17 -3.47 -11.26
C LEU A 73 -6.25 -2.52 -10.73
N THR A 74 -6.58 -1.45 -11.44
CA THR A 74 -7.56 -0.47 -10.97
C THR A 74 -8.84 -1.14 -10.47
N ASN A 75 -9.26 -0.80 -9.23
CA ASN A 75 -10.44 -1.35 -8.53
C ASN A 75 -10.38 -2.87 -8.24
N ALA A 76 -9.24 -3.52 -8.36
CA ALA A 76 -9.12 -4.94 -8.02
C ALA A 76 -9.32 -5.18 -6.52
N THR A 77 -9.71 -6.41 -6.17
CA THR A 77 -9.82 -6.84 -4.77
C THR A 77 -8.95 -8.06 -4.51
N PHE A 78 -8.15 -7.97 -3.45
CA PHE A 78 -7.39 -9.09 -2.90
C PHE A 78 -7.95 -9.40 -1.51
N THR A 79 -8.42 -10.61 -1.31
CA THR A 79 -8.96 -11.04 0.00
C THR A 79 -8.38 -12.39 0.37
N ASN A 80 -7.80 -12.48 1.57
CA ASN A 80 -7.18 -13.71 2.09
C ASN A 80 -6.09 -14.27 1.15
N CYS A 81 -5.30 -13.42 0.52
CA CYS A 81 -4.21 -13.83 -0.37
C CYS A 81 -2.86 -13.72 0.33
N ASN A 82 -1.92 -14.56 -0.06
CA ASN A 82 -0.52 -14.39 0.28
C ASN A 82 0.22 -13.77 -0.90
N LEU A 83 0.79 -12.59 -0.67
CA LEU A 83 1.61 -11.81 -1.60
C LEU A 83 3.01 -11.55 -1.03
N ASP A 84 3.45 -12.34 -0.03
CA ASP A 84 4.77 -12.19 0.55
C ASP A 84 5.87 -12.37 -0.52
N PHE A 85 6.97 -11.63 -0.35
CA PHE A 85 8.12 -11.64 -1.25
C PHE A 85 7.79 -11.20 -2.69
N LYS A 86 6.70 -10.45 -2.90
CA LYS A 86 6.35 -9.89 -4.21
C LYS A 86 7.12 -8.62 -4.52
N GLU A 87 7.40 -8.46 -5.81
CA GLU A 87 7.85 -7.20 -6.38
C GLU A 87 6.74 -6.67 -7.28
N PHE A 88 6.19 -5.49 -6.92
CA PHE A 88 5.26 -4.74 -7.74
C PHE A 88 6.00 -3.57 -8.38
N GLU A 89 6.29 -3.65 -9.67
CA GLU A 89 6.97 -2.60 -10.41
C GLU A 89 6.05 -1.97 -11.44
N PHE A 90 5.89 -0.65 -11.39
CA PHE A 90 5.07 0.14 -12.32
C PHE A 90 3.61 -0.33 -12.40
N VAL A 91 3.07 -0.84 -11.30
CA VAL A 91 1.71 -1.36 -11.24
C VAL A 91 0.73 -0.25 -10.89
N ASN A 92 -0.39 -0.19 -11.61
CA ASN A 92 -1.49 0.68 -11.26
C ASN A 92 -2.43 -0.03 -10.26
N LEU A 93 -2.33 0.35 -8.99
CA LEU A 93 -3.11 -0.17 -7.86
C LEU A 93 -4.21 0.80 -7.41
N LYS A 94 -4.62 1.74 -8.25
CA LYS A 94 -5.62 2.74 -7.89
C LYS A 94 -6.93 2.09 -7.44
N ASN A 95 -7.44 2.53 -6.27
CA ASN A 95 -8.67 2.03 -5.63
C ASN A 95 -8.65 0.53 -5.29
N VAL A 96 -7.49 -0.12 -5.27
CA VAL A 96 -7.39 -1.53 -4.89
C VAL A 96 -7.73 -1.72 -3.41
N LYS A 97 -8.35 -2.85 -3.10
CA LYS A 97 -8.63 -3.26 -1.72
C LYS A 97 -7.83 -4.51 -1.37
N PHE A 98 -6.96 -4.38 -0.37
CA PHE A 98 -6.28 -5.50 0.27
C PHE A 98 -6.97 -5.77 1.61
N THR A 99 -7.55 -6.94 1.80
CA THR A 99 -8.23 -7.33 3.04
C THR A 99 -7.71 -8.68 3.52
N ASN A 100 -7.17 -8.74 4.73
CA ASN A 100 -6.56 -9.95 5.31
C ASN A 100 -5.46 -10.53 4.39
N VAL A 101 -4.61 -9.68 3.81
CA VAL A 101 -3.55 -10.07 2.86
C VAL A 101 -2.21 -10.06 3.58
N HIS A 102 -1.37 -11.04 3.26
CA HIS A 102 0.03 -11.05 3.67
C HIS A 102 0.87 -10.36 2.58
N LEU A 103 1.68 -9.40 2.99
CA LEU A 103 2.55 -8.58 2.13
C LEU A 103 3.93 -8.42 2.80
N GLU A 104 4.36 -9.44 3.56
CA GLU A 104 5.65 -9.42 4.24
C GLU A 104 6.78 -9.52 3.21
N PHE A 105 7.85 -8.74 3.39
CA PHE A 105 8.98 -8.67 2.45
C PHE A 105 8.59 -8.32 1.02
N THR A 106 7.57 -7.45 0.88
CA THR A 106 7.03 -7.04 -0.42
C THR A 106 7.57 -5.66 -0.80
N ASP A 107 7.97 -5.50 -2.04
CA ASP A 107 8.45 -4.23 -2.59
C ASP A 107 7.46 -3.63 -3.59
N PHE A 108 7.12 -2.36 -3.39
CA PHE A 108 6.35 -1.55 -4.33
C PHE A 108 7.27 -0.47 -4.90
N PHE A 109 7.54 -0.53 -6.19
CA PHE A 109 8.41 0.41 -6.88
C PHE A 109 7.67 1.12 -8.03
N ASN A 110 7.66 2.46 -8.01
CA ASN A 110 6.96 3.28 -9.00
C ASN A 110 5.48 2.91 -9.18
N CYS A 111 4.80 2.52 -8.10
CA CYS A 111 3.39 2.12 -8.16
C CYS A 111 2.44 3.30 -7.93
N CYS A 112 1.26 3.23 -8.55
CA CYS A 112 0.14 4.12 -8.27
C CYS A 112 -0.83 3.48 -7.28
N LEU A 113 -0.78 3.90 -6.01
CA LEU A 113 -1.62 3.38 -4.91
C LEU A 113 -2.74 4.37 -4.50
N ASN A 114 -3.12 5.30 -5.36
CA ASN A 114 -4.11 6.32 -5.02
C ASN A 114 -5.44 5.72 -4.59
N ASN A 115 -5.93 6.12 -3.41
CA ASN A 115 -7.15 5.60 -2.78
C ASN A 115 -7.11 4.08 -2.46
N THR A 116 -5.96 3.43 -2.52
CA THR A 116 -5.80 2.04 -2.11
C THR A 116 -6.10 1.87 -0.63
N SER A 117 -6.65 0.73 -0.26
CA SER A 117 -6.99 0.43 1.12
C SER A 117 -6.36 -0.88 1.57
N PHE A 118 -5.62 -0.82 2.67
CA PHE A 118 -5.08 -1.98 3.38
C PHE A 118 -5.86 -2.14 4.70
N ILE A 119 -6.52 -3.28 4.87
CA ILE A 119 -7.36 -3.56 6.03
C ILE A 119 -6.95 -4.90 6.63
N ASN A 120 -6.59 -4.93 7.90
CA ASN A 120 -6.20 -6.16 8.62
C ASN A 120 -5.13 -6.97 7.89
N SER A 121 -4.26 -6.32 7.11
CA SER A 121 -3.21 -6.97 6.32
C SER A 121 -1.87 -6.87 7.05
N LYS A 122 -0.90 -7.70 6.67
CA LYS A 122 0.43 -7.69 7.28
C LYS A 122 1.42 -7.00 6.34
N LEU A 123 2.13 -6.01 6.88
CA LEU A 123 3.13 -5.22 6.17
C LEU A 123 4.43 -5.21 6.99
N GLU A 124 5.04 -6.36 7.19
CA GLU A 124 6.34 -6.46 7.87
C GLU A 124 7.46 -6.48 6.81
N ASP A 125 8.55 -5.73 7.03
CA ASP A 125 9.67 -5.59 6.08
C ASP A 125 9.22 -5.21 4.65
N THR A 126 8.19 -4.37 4.55
CA THR A 126 7.61 -3.93 3.27
C THR A 126 8.16 -2.57 2.87
N ASN A 127 8.51 -2.41 1.59
CA ASN A 127 9.04 -1.15 1.08
C ASN A 127 8.11 -0.53 0.03
N PHE A 128 7.94 0.79 0.12
CA PHE A 128 7.30 1.61 -0.90
C PHE A 128 8.32 2.64 -1.38
N THR A 129 8.73 2.55 -2.63
CA THR A 129 9.70 3.46 -3.21
C THR A 129 9.13 4.15 -4.43
N SER A 130 9.21 5.48 -4.46
CA SER A 130 8.71 6.31 -5.56
C SER A 130 7.24 6.09 -5.89
N CYS A 131 6.43 5.79 -4.86
CA CYS A 131 5.02 5.47 -5.03
C CYS A 131 4.12 6.70 -4.88
N ASN A 132 3.05 6.76 -5.69
CA ASN A 132 1.97 7.71 -5.47
C ASN A 132 0.90 7.05 -4.57
N MET A 133 0.83 7.51 -3.31
CA MET A 133 -0.03 6.94 -2.26
C MET A 133 -1.11 7.93 -1.79
N VAL A 134 -1.47 8.92 -2.62
CA VAL A 134 -2.46 9.94 -2.26
C VAL A 134 -3.77 9.29 -1.83
N ARG A 135 -4.24 9.66 -0.62
CA ARG A 135 -5.45 9.11 0.02
C ARG A 135 -5.44 7.60 0.24
N THR A 136 -4.27 6.98 0.27
CA THR A 136 -4.14 5.57 0.70
C THR A 136 -4.60 5.43 2.15
N LYS A 137 -5.18 4.30 2.49
CA LYS A 137 -5.69 4.02 3.83
C LYS A 137 -5.04 2.78 4.41
N PHE A 138 -4.33 2.99 5.51
CA PHE A 138 -3.85 1.93 6.38
C PHE A 138 -4.75 1.94 7.62
N LYS A 139 -5.63 0.97 7.73
CA LYS A 139 -6.58 0.90 8.85
C LYS A 139 -6.41 -0.38 9.65
N ASN A 140 -6.23 -0.21 10.96
CA ASN A 140 -6.04 -1.33 11.89
C ASN A 140 -4.85 -2.21 11.48
N MET A 141 -3.73 -1.55 11.13
CA MET A 141 -2.52 -2.20 10.65
C MET A 141 -1.47 -2.29 11.75
N ASN A 142 -0.73 -3.38 11.76
CA ASN A 142 0.53 -3.48 12.49
C ASN A 142 1.67 -3.45 11.46
N MET A 143 2.36 -2.33 11.40
CA MET A 143 3.41 -2.05 10.42
C MET A 143 4.76 -2.08 11.14
N ILE A 144 5.56 -3.10 10.85
CA ILE A 144 6.88 -3.30 11.46
C ILE A 144 7.93 -3.25 10.36
N ARG A 145 8.93 -2.38 10.53
CA ARG A 145 10.02 -2.18 9.54
C ARG A 145 9.50 -1.88 8.13
N VAL A 146 8.47 -1.02 8.05
CA VAL A 146 7.94 -0.53 6.78
C VAL A 146 8.66 0.75 6.40
N TYR A 147 9.15 0.83 5.17
CA TYR A 147 9.84 2.00 4.66
C TYR A 147 9.09 2.61 3.47
N MET A 148 8.97 3.95 3.50
CA MET A 148 8.33 4.75 2.45
C MET A 148 9.33 5.82 2.02
N ASP A 149 9.94 5.67 0.84
CA ASP A 149 10.95 6.61 0.34
C ASP A 149 10.50 7.24 -0.98
N CYS A 150 10.70 8.54 -1.11
CA CYS A 150 10.31 9.30 -2.30
C CYS A 150 8.81 9.17 -2.67
N CYS A 151 7.93 9.04 -1.66
CA CYS A 151 6.51 8.81 -1.86
C CYS A 151 5.67 10.08 -1.75
N ASP A 152 4.55 10.13 -2.47
CA ASP A 152 3.49 11.09 -2.23
C ASP A 152 2.41 10.46 -1.33
N LEU A 153 2.46 10.78 -0.03
CA LEU A 153 1.52 10.32 1.00
C LEU A 153 0.44 11.38 1.29
N THR A 154 0.22 12.33 0.41
CA THR A 154 -0.76 13.40 0.65
C THR A 154 -2.13 12.83 1.00
N ALA A 155 -2.69 13.28 2.13
CA ALA A 155 -3.96 12.83 2.68
C ALA A 155 -4.04 11.31 2.98
N THR A 156 -2.90 10.61 3.09
CA THR A 156 -2.86 9.22 3.53
C THR A 156 -3.31 9.10 4.98
N SER A 157 -4.02 8.03 5.31
CA SER A 157 -4.50 7.76 6.67
C SER A 157 -3.84 6.52 7.25
N PHE A 158 -3.31 6.67 8.48
CA PHE A 158 -2.76 5.61 9.32
C PHE A 158 -3.64 5.33 10.54
N THR A 159 -4.93 5.61 10.42
CA THR A 159 -5.89 5.54 11.54
C THR A 159 -5.94 4.14 12.17
N ASP A 160 -5.95 4.09 13.51
CA ASP A 160 -6.02 2.86 14.31
C ASP A 160 -4.83 1.89 14.05
N SER A 161 -3.65 2.40 13.64
CA SER A 161 -2.52 1.58 13.25
C SER A 161 -1.29 1.79 14.14
N VAL A 162 -0.46 0.76 14.24
CA VAL A 162 0.82 0.79 14.95
C VAL A 162 1.94 0.81 13.91
N LEU A 163 2.85 1.76 14.03
CA LEU A 163 4.08 1.84 13.26
C LEU A 163 5.26 1.63 14.21
N ASP A 164 6.03 0.58 13.99
CA ASP A 164 7.19 0.22 14.78
C ASP A 164 8.43 0.07 13.88
N ILE A 165 9.51 0.75 14.23
CA ILE A 165 10.78 0.76 13.47
C ILE A 165 10.57 1.20 12.00
N CYS A 166 9.62 2.07 11.73
CA CYS A 166 9.29 2.50 10.37
C CYS A 166 10.07 3.74 9.94
N GLY A 167 10.28 3.89 8.62
CA GLY A 167 10.93 5.06 8.02
C GLY A 167 10.10 5.69 6.92
N ILE A 168 9.92 7.04 6.97
CA ILE A 168 9.29 7.82 5.91
C ILE A 168 10.29 8.90 5.52
N LEU A 169 10.88 8.77 4.34
CA LEU A 169 12.01 9.56 3.91
C LEU A 169 11.68 10.30 2.60
N ASN A 170 12.21 11.51 2.43
CA ASN A 170 12.12 12.26 1.17
C ASN A 170 10.70 12.35 0.58
N SER A 171 9.68 12.40 1.45
CA SER A 171 8.29 12.14 1.07
C SER A 171 7.37 13.33 1.39
N SER A 172 6.22 13.40 0.70
CA SER A 172 5.15 14.34 1.04
C SER A 172 4.14 13.69 1.97
N LEU A 173 4.01 14.22 3.21
CA LEU A 173 3.01 13.78 4.19
C LEU A 173 1.94 14.87 4.43
N ILE A 174 1.68 15.71 3.44
CA ILE A 174 0.72 16.82 3.57
C ILE A 174 -0.67 16.26 3.90
N CYS A 175 -1.32 16.83 4.92
CA CYS A 175 -2.67 16.44 5.37
C CYS A 175 -2.80 14.97 5.79
N THR A 176 -1.74 14.29 6.17
CA THR A 176 -1.82 12.91 6.67
C THR A 176 -2.62 12.82 7.97
N ILE A 177 -3.28 11.68 8.19
CA ILE A 177 -4.15 11.44 9.35
C ILE A 177 -3.60 10.30 10.18
N TRP A 178 -3.29 10.57 11.47
CA TRP A 178 -2.66 9.64 12.40
C TRP A 178 -3.56 9.28 13.61
N LYS A 179 -4.85 9.54 13.49
CA LYS A 179 -5.80 9.37 14.59
C LYS A 179 -5.74 7.97 15.19
N ASN A 180 -5.64 7.90 16.54
CA ASN A 180 -5.53 6.66 17.31
C ASN A 180 -4.36 5.76 16.87
N SER A 181 -3.35 6.29 16.20
CA SER A 181 -2.17 5.51 15.83
C SER A 181 -1.13 5.54 16.95
N LYS A 182 -0.20 4.59 16.87
CA LYS A 182 0.94 4.52 17.76
C LYS A 182 2.22 4.55 16.94
N LEU A 183 3.17 5.42 17.32
CA LEU A 183 4.45 5.59 16.66
C LEU A 183 5.58 5.24 17.64
N ASP A 184 6.32 4.17 17.37
CA ASP A 184 7.51 3.80 18.13
C ASP A 184 8.69 3.58 17.20
N LEU A 185 9.82 4.19 17.51
CA LEU A 185 11.05 4.15 16.70
C LEU A 185 10.82 4.57 15.23
N VAL A 186 9.88 5.50 14.99
CA VAL A 186 9.56 6.00 13.65
C VAL A 186 10.49 7.16 13.27
N LYS A 187 10.94 7.18 12.01
CA LYS A 187 11.76 8.25 11.44
C LYS A 187 11.01 8.93 10.30
N ILE A 188 10.86 10.26 10.36
CA ILE A 188 10.34 11.10 9.29
C ILE A 188 11.42 12.11 8.94
N HIS A 189 12.13 11.90 7.83
CA HIS A 189 13.28 12.74 7.47
C HIS A 189 13.10 13.34 6.07
N ASN A 190 13.63 14.58 5.87
CA ASN A 190 13.63 15.30 4.59
C ASN A 190 12.24 15.36 3.95
N SER A 191 11.21 15.59 4.74
CA SER A 191 9.83 15.38 4.31
C SER A 191 8.94 16.58 4.62
N ASN A 192 7.85 16.71 3.86
CA ASN A 192 6.86 17.76 4.09
C ASN A 192 5.71 17.21 4.95
N PHE A 193 5.58 17.70 6.19
CA PHE A 193 4.61 17.21 7.18
C PHE A 193 3.57 18.28 7.53
N LYS A 194 3.25 19.18 6.58
CA LYS A 194 2.27 20.27 6.79
C LYS A 194 0.86 19.73 6.91
N TYR A 195 0.07 20.39 7.77
CA TYR A 195 -1.35 20.09 7.98
C TYR A 195 -1.65 18.66 8.43
N ALA A 196 -0.65 17.92 8.93
CA ALA A 196 -0.86 16.58 9.43
C ALA A 196 -1.69 16.59 10.71
N ASN A 197 -2.64 15.67 10.82
CA ASN A 197 -3.50 15.54 11.98
C ASN A 197 -2.98 14.44 12.91
N MET A 198 -2.31 14.86 14.00
CA MET A 198 -1.73 14.00 15.05
C MET A 198 -2.67 13.81 16.25
N LYS A 199 -3.96 14.18 16.11
CA LYS A 199 -4.90 14.06 17.22
C LYS A 199 -5.05 12.60 17.65
N ASP A 200 -5.00 12.38 18.98
CA ASP A 200 -5.12 11.05 19.60
C ASP A 200 -4.03 10.06 19.14
N THR A 201 -2.87 10.56 18.67
CA THR A 201 -1.71 9.74 18.30
C THR A 201 -0.83 9.52 19.54
N GLU A 202 -0.50 8.27 19.83
CA GLU A 202 0.51 7.92 20.84
C GLU A 202 1.91 7.98 20.18
N ILE A 203 2.79 8.81 20.72
CA ILE A 203 4.19 8.91 20.29
C ILE A 203 5.07 8.41 21.43
N ILE A 204 5.86 7.37 21.17
CA ILE A 204 6.87 6.87 22.12
C ILE A 204 8.25 7.39 21.71
N ASN A 205 8.65 7.09 20.49
CA ASN A 205 9.91 7.54 19.91
C ASN A 205 9.69 7.97 18.46
N LEU A 206 9.66 9.27 18.18
CA LEU A 206 9.59 9.83 16.84
C LEU A 206 10.83 10.69 16.56
N SER A 207 11.48 10.46 15.45
CA SER A 207 12.57 11.31 14.96
C SER A 207 12.11 12.09 13.74
N CYS A 208 12.17 13.42 13.84
CA CYS A 208 11.82 14.35 12.75
C CYS A 208 13.07 15.17 12.40
N GLU A 209 13.64 14.92 11.23
CA GLU A 209 14.83 15.64 10.77
C GLU A 209 14.60 16.28 9.42
N ASN A 210 14.98 17.57 9.28
CA ASN A 210 14.80 18.37 8.06
C ASN A 210 13.36 18.31 7.52
N ILE A 211 12.35 18.43 8.40
CA ILE A 211 10.95 18.40 7.97
C ILE A 211 10.35 19.79 7.92
N GLU A 212 9.42 19.98 6.99
CA GLU A 212 8.61 21.18 6.92
C GLU A 212 7.33 21.00 7.74
N LEU A 213 7.13 21.86 8.73
CA LEU A 213 5.93 21.91 9.57
C LEU A 213 5.10 23.17 9.24
N CYS A 214 3.78 23.04 9.22
CA CYS A 214 2.84 24.16 9.21
C CYS A 214 1.47 23.66 9.65
N ASP A 215 0.78 24.42 10.49
CA ASP A 215 -0.58 24.11 10.95
C ASP A 215 -0.76 22.66 11.47
N ILE A 216 0.22 22.20 12.24
CA ILE A 216 0.18 20.92 12.95
C ILE A 216 -0.13 21.17 14.43
N THR A 217 -0.95 20.33 15.02
CA THR A 217 -1.28 20.39 16.46
C THR A 217 -0.74 19.16 17.18
N MET A 218 0.09 19.38 18.21
CA MET A 218 0.65 18.31 19.05
C MET A 218 0.52 18.68 20.55
N THR A 219 0.28 17.67 21.40
CA THR A 219 0.33 17.83 22.86
C THR A 219 1.75 18.02 23.35
N ASN A 220 1.90 18.47 24.60
CA ASN A 220 3.25 18.58 25.21
C ASN A 220 3.96 17.23 25.23
N GLU A 221 3.26 16.16 25.60
CA GLU A 221 3.78 14.80 25.63
C GLU A 221 4.25 14.35 24.25
N GLN A 222 3.47 14.60 23.20
CA GLN A 222 3.87 14.28 21.82
C GLN A 222 5.14 15.04 21.42
N ILE A 223 5.28 16.31 21.80
CA ILE A 223 6.47 17.13 21.53
C ILE A 223 7.68 16.59 22.29
N GLU A 224 7.52 16.21 23.56
CA GLU A 224 8.60 15.65 24.41
C GLU A 224 9.11 14.31 23.88
N ASN A 225 8.20 13.48 23.33
CA ASN A 225 8.53 12.17 22.75
C ASN A 225 8.99 12.26 21.28
N THR A 226 9.17 13.48 20.75
CA THR A 226 9.65 13.72 19.38
C THR A 226 11.01 14.42 19.41
N GLN A 227 11.99 13.79 18.77
CA GLN A 227 13.29 14.42 18.51
C GLN A 227 13.20 15.25 17.22
N PHE A 228 13.33 16.57 17.34
CA PHE A 228 13.38 17.50 16.20
C PHE A 228 14.82 17.90 15.92
N VAL A 229 15.29 17.67 14.70
CA VAL A 229 16.62 18.08 14.22
C VAL A 229 16.43 18.90 12.95
N ASN A 230 17.07 20.07 12.89
CA ASN A 230 16.95 20.99 11.76
C ASN A 230 15.50 21.28 11.35
N THR A 231 14.61 21.35 12.34
CA THR A 231 13.17 21.49 12.14
C THR A 231 12.64 22.61 13.00
N ASP A 232 11.92 23.56 12.40
CA ASP A 232 11.30 24.66 13.15
C ASP A 232 10.02 24.18 13.85
N LYS A 233 10.15 23.86 15.13
CA LYS A 233 9.01 23.43 15.96
C LYS A 233 8.18 24.59 16.54
N THR A 234 8.58 25.85 16.31
CA THR A 234 7.83 27.00 16.85
C THR A 234 6.48 27.17 16.18
N VAL A 235 6.28 26.56 15.02
CA VAL A 235 5.01 26.56 14.27
C VAL A 235 4.01 25.49 14.73
N ILE A 236 4.39 24.68 15.75
CA ILE A 236 3.49 23.64 16.30
C ILE A 236 2.48 24.32 17.25
N SER A 237 1.20 24.14 16.96
CA SER A 237 0.12 24.57 17.83
C SER A 237 -0.19 23.54 18.91
N LYS A 238 -0.61 23.99 20.08
CA LYS A 238 -1.09 23.11 21.16
C LYS A 238 -2.60 23.01 21.09
N PRO A 239 -3.18 21.82 21.38
CA PRO A 239 -4.62 21.68 21.47
C PRO A 239 -5.18 22.60 22.56
N GLN A 240 -6.32 23.20 22.27
CA GLN A 240 -7.11 23.98 23.24
C GLN A 240 -7.81 23.07 24.23
#